data_faa16ee6fb799a9350bd93b708b5a45c
#
_entry.id   faa16ee6fb799a9350bd93b708b5a45c
#
_cell.length_a   1.000
_cell.length_b   1.000
_cell.length_c   1.000
_cell.angle_alpha   90.00
_cell.angle_beta   90.00
_cell.angle_gamma   90.00
#
_symmetry.space_group_name_H-M   'P 1'
#
loop_
_entity.id
_entity.type
_entity.pdbx_description
1 polymer ?
#
loop_
_entity_poly.entity_id
_entity_poly.type
_entity_poly.pdbx_seq_one_letter_code
_entity_poly.pdbx_strand_id
1 'polypeptide(L)'
;MSGNAFGTLFRVTSFGESHGPAIGCVVDGCPPGMELSEADIQPELDRRKPGTSRHVTQRRESDSVEILSGVFEGRTTGTPIALLIRNEDQRSKDYGNLINTFRPGHADYTYLQKYGIRDYRGGGRASARETAVRVAAGAVAKKWLRERYGVTIRGCMSQLGPIIIPFTDWSVVDTNPFFAPDAAIVPELEQFMDKLRKSGDSVGAQISVVAENVPVGWGQPVYDRLDAEIAFAMMSINAVKGVEIGAGFAAVTQNGSEHGDELTPQGFVTNHAGGILGGISTGQDIVVRFAVKPTSSMRLPRRSVDLQGNPVMVETHGRHDPCVGIRATPIGEAMLALVLIDAALRHRAQCGDVVCAMPKIPGRIGGG
;
A
#
# COMPACT_ATOMS: atom_id res chain seq x y z
N MET A 1 -12.82 6.22 -17.77
CA MET A 1 -12.03 7.09 -16.88
C MET A 1 -10.55 6.69 -16.95
N SER A 2 -9.61 7.64 -16.85
CA SER A 2 -8.18 7.33 -16.82
C SER A 2 -7.83 6.63 -15.49
N GLY A 3 -6.91 5.66 -15.52
CA GLY A 3 -6.49 4.87 -14.35
C GLY A 3 -5.56 5.61 -13.36
N ASN A 4 -5.66 6.95 -13.24
CA ASN A 4 -4.83 7.76 -12.36
C ASN A 4 -5.61 8.35 -11.17
N ALA A 5 -6.90 8.02 -11.03
CA ALA A 5 -7.76 8.44 -9.93
C ALA A 5 -8.29 7.22 -9.18
N PHE A 6 -8.41 7.35 -7.87
CA PHE A 6 -8.88 6.31 -6.94
C PHE A 6 -9.86 6.95 -5.93
N GLY A 7 -10.88 6.20 -5.50
CA GLY A 7 -11.91 6.65 -4.56
C GLY A 7 -13.09 7.35 -5.25
N THR A 8 -14.18 7.48 -4.52
CA THR A 8 -15.46 8.07 -4.99
C THR A 8 -15.71 9.43 -4.36
N LEU A 9 -15.89 9.52 -3.05
CA LEU A 9 -16.08 10.76 -2.29
C LEU A 9 -14.75 11.31 -1.77
N PHE A 10 -13.87 10.43 -1.25
CA PHE A 10 -12.49 10.79 -0.97
C PHE A 10 -11.63 10.37 -2.16
N ARG A 11 -11.42 11.26 -3.07
CA ARG A 11 -10.82 10.96 -4.37
C ARG A 11 -9.38 11.45 -4.47
N VAL A 12 -8.49 10.56 -4.88
CA VAL A 12 -7.08 10.89 -5.11
C VAL A 12 -6.77 10.78 -6.58
N THR A 13 -6.21 11.83 -7.18
CA THR A 13 -5.67 11.81 -8.54
C THR A 13 -4.18 12.05 -8.50
N SER A 14 -3.37 11.07 -8.93
CA SER A 14 -1.91 11.14 -8.88
C SER A 14 -1.28 11.48 -10.23
N PHE A 15 -0.15 12.18 -10.22
CA PHE A 15 0.61 12.60 -11.41
C PHE A 15 2.11 12.56 -11.17
N GLY A 16 2.88 12.75 -12.25
CA GLY A 16 4.35 12.82 -12.25
C GLY A 16 5.03 11.46 -12.47
N GLU A 17 6.27 11.49 -12.90
CA GLU A 17 7.11 10.34 -13.24
C GLU A 17 8.32 10.25 -12.32
N SER A 18 8.89 9.04 -12.21
CA SER A 18 10.02 8.77 -11.29
C SER A 18 11.29 9.57 -11.58
N HIS A 19 11.47 10.01 -12.83
CA HIS A 19 12.60 10.83 -13.30
C HIS A 19 12.15 12.17 -13.88
N GLY A 20 10.89 12.57 -13.67
CA GLY A 20 10.38 13.92 -13.88
C GLY A 20 10.83 14.86 -12.74
N PRO A 21 10.44 16.15 -12.79
CA PRO A 21 10.83 17.14 -11.78
C PRO A 21 10.18 16.87 -10.41
N ALA A 22 8.99 16.33 -10.40
CA ALA A 22 8.22 16.05 -9.19
C ALA A 22 7.18 14.95 -9.43
N ILE A 23 6.64 14.42 -8.34
CA ILE A 23 5.42 13.63 -8.29
C ILE A 23 4.44 14.33 -7.36
N GLY A 24 3.14 14.14 -7.57
CA GLY A 24 2.13 14.77 -6.72
C GLY A 24 0.79 14.09 -6.81
N CYS A 25 -0.12 14.53 -5.97
CA CYS A 25 -1.52 14.15 -6.05
C CYS A 25 -2.43 15.31 -5.63
N VAL A 26 -3.67 15.21 -6.09
CA VAL A 26 -4.77 16.02 -5.61
C VAL A 26 -5.71 15.11 -4.84
N VAL A 27 -5.98 15.46 -3.58
CA VAL A 27 -6.97 14.82 -2.72
C VAL A 27 -8.21 15.70 -2.72
N ASP A 28 -9.31 15.18 -3.24
CA ASP A 28 -10.61 15.85 -3.24
C ASP A 28 -11.58 15.15 -2.29
N GLY A 29 -12.53 15.89 -1.68
CA GLY A 29 -13.50 15.35 -0.75
C GLY A 29 -12.99 15.14 0.68
N CYS A 30 -11.83 15.67 1.06
CA CYS A 30 -11.40 15.68 2.46
C CYS A 30 -12.34 16.58 3.27
N PRO A 31 -12.94 16.09 4.38
CA PRO A 31 -13.82 16.92 5.21
C PRO A 31 -13.10 18.16 5.75
N PRO A 32 -13.79 19.30 5.85
CA PRO A 32 -13.21 20.53 6.39
C PRO A 32 -13.01 20.49 7.90
N GLY A 33 -12.12 21.38 8.39
CA GLY A 33 -11.92 21.65 9.82
C GLY A 33 -10.93 20.75 10.54
N MET A 34 -10.35 19.74 9.88
CA MET A 34 -9.26 18.93 10.45
C MET A 34 -7.97 19.74 10.46
N GLU A 35 -7.24 19.74 11.57
CA GLU A 35 -5.88 20.27 11.63
C GLU A 35 -4.97 19.46 10.70
N LEU A 36 -4.24 20.13 9.81
CA LEU A 36 -3.36 19.48 8.85
C LEU A 36 -2.18 20.36 8.49
N SER A 37 -0.99 19.77 8.58
CA SER A 37 0.27 20.34 8.14
C SER A 37 1.15 19.25 7.51
N GLU A 38 2.27 19.65 6.91
CA GLU A 38 3.27 18.72 6.39
C GLU A 38 3.81 17.78 7.49
N ALA A 39 3.89 18.25 8.74
CA ALA A 39 4.34 17.46 9.89
C ALA A 39 3.41 16.27 10.21
N ASP A 40 2.14 16.31 9.80
CA ASP A 40 1.20 15.20 9.94
C ASP A 40 1.41 14.11 8.87
N ILE A 41 1.97 14.47 7.72
CA ILE A 41 2.14 13.60 6.55
C ILE A 41 3.56 13.02 6.50
N GLN A 42 4.56 13.82 6.83
CA GLN A 42 5.98 13.50 6.67
C GLN A 42 6.41 12.20 7.37
N PRO A 43 5.96 11.88 8.60
CA PRO A 43 6.34 10.64 9.25
C PRO A 43 5.97 9.38 8.46
N GLU A 44 4.83 9.37 7.79
CA GLU A 44 4.41 8.23 6.94
C GLU A 44 5.29 8.12 5.69
N LEU A 45 5.68 9.24 5.11
CA LEU A 45 6.63 9.29 3.99
C LEU A 45 8.03 8.84 4.42
N ASP A 46 8.48 9.21 5.61
CA ASP A 46 9.78 8.81 6.16
C ASP A 46 9.88 7.29 6.34
N ARG A 47 8.82 6.63 6.75
CA ARG A 47 8.75 5.15 6.81
C ARG A 47 8.87 4.51 5.43
N ARG A 48 8.33 5.15 4.37
CA ARG A 48 8.28 4.62 3.00
C ARG A 48 9.51 5.00 2.18
N LYS A 49 10.18 6.13 2.41
CA LYS A 49 11.23 6.68 1.55
C LYS A 49 12.37 5.69 1.26
N PRO A 50 13.10 5.85 0.12
CA PRO A 50 14.27 5.03 -0.16
C PRO A 50 15.44 5.39 0.74
N GLY A 51 16.44 4.50 0.84
CA GLY A 51 17.69 4.78 1.56
C GLY A 51 17.58 4.68 3.09
N THR A 52 16.49 4.16 3.64
CA THR A 52 16.28 3.99 5.09
C THR A 52 17.18 2.89 5.70
N SER A 53 17.64 1.94 4.90
CA SER A 53 18.53 0.87 5.33
C SER A 53 19.42 0.37 4.19
N ARG A 54 20.42 -0.48 4.53
CA ARG A 54 21.27 -1.16 3.54
C ARG A 54 20.52 -2.20 2.69
N HIS A 55 19.31 -2.59 3.10
CA HIS A 55 18.48 -3.63 2.46
C HIS A 55 17.51 -3.09 1.41
N VAL A 56 17.39 -1.78 1.29
CA VAL A 56 16.60 -1.08 0.27
C VAL A 56 17.49 -0.35 -0.71
N THR A 57 16.90 0.20 -1.77
CA THR A 57 17.63 1.01 -2.77
C THR A 57 18.42 2.14 -2.10
N GLN A 58 19.63 2.39 -2.62
CA GLN A 58 20.51 3.46 -2.15
C GLN A 58 20.21 4.83 -2.81
N ARG A 59 19.09 4.97 -3.53
CA ARG A 59 18.58 6.26 -3.95
C ARG A 59 18.26 7.08 -2.70
N ARG A 60 18.59 8.36 -2.73
CA ARG A 60 18.38 9.27 -1.60
C ARG A 60 17.35 10.31 -2.00
N GLU A 61 16.17 10.23 -1.42
CA GLU A 61 15.10 11.21 -1.58
C GLU A 61 14.69 11.67 -0.19
N SER A 62 14.50 12.96 -0.01
CA SER A 62 13.93 13.49 1.24
C SER A 62 12.48 13.07 1.39
N ASP A 63 11.78 12.92 0.25
CA ASP A 63 10.33 12.77 0.16
C ASP A 63 9.59 13.88 0.92
N SER A 64 10.20 15.07 1.00
CA SER A 64 9.57 16.24 1.63
C SER A 64 8.30 16.61 0.89
N VAL A 65 7.19 16.60 1.60
CA VAL A 65 5.89 16.97 1.05
C VAL A 65 5.65 18.46 1.17
N GLU A 66 5.06 19.07 0.14
CA GLU A 66 4.57 20.44 0.13
C GLU A 66 3.04 20.40 0.00
N ILE A 67 2.31 21.09 0.88
CA ILE A 67 0.86 21.32 0.76
C ILE A 67 0.65 22.63 -0.01
N LEU A 68 0.09 22.55 -1.22
CA LEU A 68 -0.04 23.70 -2.11
C LEU A 68 -1.45 24.33 -2.07
N SER A 69 -2.46 23.63 -1.56
CA SER A 69 -3.84 24.09 -1.47
C SER A 69 -4.66 23.26 -0.49
N GLY A 70 -5.90 23.69 -0.22
CA GLY A 70 -6.88 22.96 0.59
C GLY A 70 -6.68 23.07 2.10
N VAL A 71 -5.74 23.88 2.55
CA VAL A 71 -5.47 24.19 3.97
C VAL A 71 -5.40 25.70 4.17
N PHE A 72 -6.11 26.21 5.16
CA PHE A 72 -6.09 27.61 5.57
C PHE A 72 -5.99 27.68 7.10
N GLU A 73 -5.09 28.49 7.62
CA GLU A 73 -4.78 28.60 9.06
C GLU A 73 -4.60 27.25 9.76
N GLY A 74 -3.90 26.32 9.07
CA GLY A 74 -3.61 24.99 9.58
C GLY A 74 -4.78 24.02 9.59
N ARG A 75 -5.91 24.33 8.91
CA ARG A 75 -7.10 23.49 8.85
C ARG A 75 -7.52 23.20 7.42
N THR A 76 -8.03 22.00 7.17
CA THR A 76 -8.61 21.62 5.88
C THR A 76 -9.84 22.48 5.58
N THR A 77 -9.98 22.92 4.32
CA THR A 77 -11.05 23.81 3.89
C THR A 77 -12.24 23.08 3.26
N GLY A 78 -12.11 21.79 2.96
CA GLY A 78 -13.07 21.02 2.17
C GLY A 78 -12.89 21.18 0.66
N THR A 79 -11.93 22.00 0.22
CA THR A 79 -11.53 22.13 -1.19
C THR A 79 -10.34 21.21 -1.49
N PRO A 80 -9.95 20.97 -2.78
CA PRO A 80 -8.91 20.05 -3.12
C PRO A 80 -7.56 20.37 -2.46
N ILE A 81 -6.97 19.35 -1.82
CA ILE A 81 -5.63 19.42 -1.22
C ILE A 81 -4.63 18.93 -2.26
N ALA A 82 -3.75 19.81 -2.73
CA ALA A 82 -2.67 19.46 -3.63
C ALA A 82 -1.39 19.18 -2.82
N LEU A 83 -0.83 17.97 -3.02
CA LEU A 83 0.40 17.51 -2.39
C LEU A 83 1.48 17.32 -3.45
N LEU A 84 2.66 17.89 -3.24
CA LEU A 84 3.80 17.81 -4.16
C LEU A 84 5.04 17.26 -3.44
N ILE A 85 5.78 16.39 -4.12
CA ILE A 85 7.08 15.84 -3.67
C ILE A 85 8.07 16.00 -4.80
N ARG A 86 9.17 16.72 -4.58
CA ARG A 86 10.20 16.93 -5.59
C ARG A 86 11.09 15.70 -5.74
N ASN A 87 11.57 15.44 -6.96
CA ASN A 87 12.57 14.41 -7.21
C ASN A 87 13.97 15.05 -7.13
N GLU A 88 14.82 14.54 -6.22
CA GLU A 88 16.13 15.13 -5.91
C GLU A 88 17.30 14.28 -6.46
N ASP A 89 17.22 12.95 -6.38
CA ASP A 89 18.33 12.02 -6.72
C ASP A 89 17.97 11.12 -7.91
N GLN A 90 17.48 11.70 -9.00
CA GLN A 90 17.23 11.00 -10.24
C GLN A 90 18.53 10.90 -11.07
N ARG A 91 18.83 9.69 -11.60
CA ARG A 91 20.02 9.43 -12.43
C ARG A 91 19.62 8.81 -13.77
N SER A 92 19.18 9.63 -14.70
CA SER A 92 18.70 9.19 -16.02
C SER A 92 19.76 8.42 -16.82
N LYS A 93 21.05 8.68 -16.59
CA LYS A 93 22.18 8.00 -17.25
C LYS A 93 22.25 6.50 -16.95
N ASP A 94 21.74 6.05 -15.82
CA ASP A 94 21.76 4.64 -15.39
C ASP A 94 20.86 3.73 -16.27
N TYR A 95 20.04 4.32 -17.15
CA TYR A 95 19.04 3.61 -17.97
C TYR A 95 19.35 3.65 -19.47
N GLY A 96 20.54 4.09 -19.88
CA GLY A 96 20.91 4.22 -21.30
C GLY A 96 20.84 2.90 -22.07
N ASN A 97 21.20 1.78 -21.45
CA ASN A 97 21.11 0.44 -22.03
C ASN A 97 19.68 -0.07 -22.21
N LEU A 98 18.69 0.60 -21.62
CA LEU A 98 17.26 0.23 -21.68
C LEU A 98 16.48 1.03 -22.73
N ILE A 99 17.11 1.95 -23.45
CA ILE A 99 16.44 2.78 -24.48
C ILE A 99 15.78 1.88 -25.53
N ASN A 100 16.48 0.87 -26.00
CA ASN A 100 16.06 0.01 -27.10
C ASN A 100 15.67 -1.40 -26.67
N THR A 101 15.61 -1.70 -25.37
CA THR A 101 15.35 -3.06 -24.86
C THR A 101 14.28 -3.04 -23.76
N PHE A 102 13.73 -4.22 -23.44
CA PHE A 102 12.68 -4.36 -22.43
C PHE A 102 13.15 -5.20 -21.25
N ARG A 103 12.91 -4.75 -20.03
CA ARG A 103 13.17 -5.56 -18.83
C ARG A 103 12.12 -6.67 -18.69
N PRO A 104 12.52 -7.95 -18.60
CA PRO A 104 11.59 -9.03 -18.34
C PRO A 104 10.81 -8.81 -17.02
N GLY A 105 9.49 -8.95 -17.06
CA GLY A 105 8.62 -8.76 -15.90
C GLY A 105 8.41 -7.29 -15.47
N HIS A 106 8.91 -6.32 -16.24
CA HIS A 106 8.64 -4.88 -16.07
C HIS A 106 7.59 -4.38 -17.06
N ALA A 107 7.01 -3.22 -16.81
CA ALA A 107 5.98 -2.62 -17.66
C ALA A 107 6.51 -1.98 -18.96
N ASP A 108 7.80 -2.10 -19.27
CA ASP A 108 8.44 -1.45 -20.42
C ASP A 108 7.72 -1.77 -21.74
N TYR A 109 7.50 -3.07 -22.02
CA TYR A 109 6.84 -3.54 -23.23
C TYR A 109 5.36 -3.10 -23.29
N THR A 110 4.62 -3.28 -22.20
CA THR A 110 3.19 -2.98 -22.17
C THR A 110 2.89 -1.50 -22.30
N TYR A 111 3.74 -0.63 -21.76
CA TYR A 111 3.61 0.83 -21.94
C TYR A 111 3.85 1.24 -23.36
N LEU A 112 4.92 0.71 -23.99
CA LEU A 112 5.20 1.01 -25.41
C LEU A 112 4.05 0.56 -26.32
N GLN A 113 3.54 -0.67 -26.13
CA GLN A 113 2.45 -1.19 -26.93
C GLN A 113 1.15 -0.40 -26.74
N LYS A 114 0.88 0.05 -25.52
CA LYS A 114 -0.37 0.76 -25.21
C LYS A 114 -0.36 2.22 -25.65
N TYR A 115 0.78 2.92 -25.42
CA TYR A 115 0.84 4.37 -25.60
C TYR A 115 1.67 4.80 -26.81
N GLY A 116 2.35 3.88 -27.49
CA GLY A 116 3.24 4.18 -28.62
C GLY A 116 4.57 4.82 -28.20
N ILE A 117 4.69 5.21 -26.94
CA ILE A 117 5.87 5.84 -26.34
C ILE A 117 6.04 5.38 -24.90
N ARG A 118 7.27 5.31 -24.42
CA ARG A 118 7.58 5.06 -23.01
C ARG A 118 8.72 5.96 -22.53
N ASP A 119 8.70 6.34 -21.27
CA ASP A 119 9.85 6.87 -20.57
C ASP A 119 10.69 5.69 -20.06
N TYR A 120 11.86 5.44 -20.69
CA TYR A 120 12.79 4.36 -20.31
C TYR A 120 13.50 4.67 -18.98
N ARG A 121 13.51 5.93 -18.53
CA ARG A 121 14.21 6.37 -17.32
C ARG A 121 13.42 5.90 -16.08
N GLY A 122 13.90 4.87 -15.42
CA GLY A 122 13.31 4.32 -14.20
C GLY A 122 11.90 3.72 -14.32
N GLY A 123 11.27 3.79 -15.51
CA GLY A 123 9.94 3.24 -15.77
C GLY A 123 8.77 4.22 -15.60
N GLY A 124 9.02 5.53 -15.50
CA GLY A 124 7.99 6.57 -15.48
C GLY A 124 6.92 6.34 -14.39
N ARG A 125 5.66 6.30 -14.81
CA ARG A 125 4.49 6.01 -13.94
C ARG A 125 4.44 4.58 -13.41
N ALA A 126 5.10 3.60 -14.07
CA ALA A 126 5.16 2.22 -13.60
C ALA A 126 6.16 2.01 -12.44
N SER A 127 6.94 3.02 -12.10
CA SER A 127 7.90 2.99 -11.01
C SER A 127 7.21 3.02 -9.65
N ALA A 128 7.75 2.26 -8.68
CA ALA A 128 7.30 2.32 -7.28
C ALA A 128 7.46 3.71 -6.64
N ARG A 129 8.16 4.65 -7.29
CA ARG A 129 8.28 6.05 -6.85
C ARG A 129 6.91 6.73 -6.67
N GLU A 130 5.95 6.46 -7.57
CA GLU A 130 4.61 7.04 -7.52
C GLU A 130 3.85 6.70 -6.22
N THR A 131 4.21 5.60 -5.54
CA THR A 131 3.56 5.23 -4.27
C THR A 131 3.82 6.22 -3.13
N ALA A 132 4.80 7.12 -3.24
CA ALA A 132 5.00 8.18 -2.26
C ALA A 132 3.78 9.10 -2.14
N VAL A 133 3.16 9.45 -3.27
CA VAL A 133 1.97 10.31 -3.24
C VAL A 133 0.72 9.57 -2.72
N ARG A 134 0.67 8.24 -2.88
CA ARG A 134 -0.37 7.42 -2.23
C ARG A 134 -0.22 7.44 -0.72
N VAL A 135 1.02 7.34 -0.22
CA VAL A 135 1.32 7.42 1.22
C VAL A 135 0.99 8.81 1.75
N ALA A 136 1.33 9.87 1.01
CA ALA A 136 0.96 11.24 1.41
C ALA A 136 -0.56 11.43 1.52
N ALA A 137 -1.33 10.99 0.52
CA ALA A 137 -2.80 11.03 0.57
C ALA A 137 -3.37 10.11 1.67
N GLY A 138 -2.77 8.92 1.84
CA GLY A 138 -3.14 7.97 2.89
C GLY A 138 -2.88 8.50 4.30
N ALA A 139 -1.85 9.31 4.51
CA ALA A 139 -1.58 9.97 5.79
C ALA A 139 -2.70 10.93 6.18
N VAL A 140 -3.24 11.72 5.23
CA VAL A 140 -4.42 12.56 5.44
C VAL A 140 -5.62 11.72 5.85
N ALA A 141 -5.85 10.58 5.15
CA ALA A 141 -6.94 9.66 5.45
C ALA A 141 -6.77 9.00 6.84
N LYS A 142 -5.57 8.49 7.17
CA LYS A 142 -5.25 7.88 8.47
C LYS A 142 -5.52 8.86 9.62
N LYS A 143 -5.08 10.13 9.47
CA LYS A 143 -5.30 11.17 10.48
C LYS A 143 -6.79 11.38 10.72
N TRP A 144 -7.58 11.59 9.66
CA TRP A 144 -9.00 11.81 9.78
C TRP A 144 -9.74 10.62 10.41
N LEU A 145 -9.42 9.40 9.98
CA LEU A 145 -10.02 8.17 10.52
C LEU A 145 -9.71 7.99 12.01
N ARG A 146 -8.47 8.26 12.40
CA ARG A 146 -8.03 8.17 13.80
C ARG A 146 -8.75 9.21 14.67
N GLU A 147 -8.76 10.48 14.25
CA GLU A 147 -9.37 11.56 15.04
C GLU A 147 -10.88 11.45 15.13
N ARG A 148 -11.53 10.96 14.07
CA ARG A 148 -12.99 10.90 14.01
C ARG A 148 -13.58 9.64 14.61
N TYR A 149 -12.90 8.50 14.47
CA TYR A 149 -13.43 7.19 14.81
C TYR A 149 -12.51 6.34 15.70
N GLY A 150 -11.30 6.79 15.97
CA GLY A 150 -10.31 6.00 16.70
C GLY A 150 -9.72 4.84 15.87
N VAL A 151 -9.94 4.83 14.55
CA VAL A 151 -9.42 3.78 13.68
C VAL A 151 -7.90 3.83 13.63
N THR A 152 -7.24 2.71 13.90
CA THR A 152 -5.80 2.53 13.82
C THR A 152 -5.47 1.56 12.69
N ILE A 153 -4.56 1.94 11.79
CA ILE A 153 -4.13 1.11 10.66
C ILE A 153 -2.63 0.84 10.79
N ARG A 154 -2.27 -0.44 10.87
CA ARG A 154 -0.90 -0.90 11.04
C ARG A 154 -0.58 -2.02 10.07
N GLY A 155 0.65 -2.03 9.55
CA GLY A 155 1.14 -3.06 8.66
C GLY A 155 2.43 -3.67 9.16
N CYS A 156 2.70 -4.91 8.78
CA CYS A 156 3.97 -5.58 9.03
C CYS A 156 4.31 -6.54 7.87
N MET A 157 5.57 -6.89 7.75
CA MET A 157 6.01 -7.95 6.85
C MET A 157 5.76 -9.31 7.50
N SER A 158 4.93 -10.14 6.88
CA SER A 158 4.59 -11.49 7.37
C SER A 158 5.41 -12.60 6.71
N GLN A 159 6.09 -12.31 5.58
CA GLN A 159 7.00 -13.27 4.94
C GLN A 159 8.00 -12.53 4.03
N LEU A 160 9.26 -12.98 4.04
CA LEU A 160 10.31 -12.52 3.13
C LEU A 160 10.88 -13.71 2.36
N GLY A 161 10.58 -13.82 1.08
CA GLY A 161 10.94 -14.99 0.28
C GLY A 161 10.43 -16.30 0.93
N PRO A 162 11.31 -17.26 1.26
CA PRO A 162 10.91 -18.51 1.93
C PRO A 162 10.71 -18.36 3.45
N ILE A 163 11.10 -17.25 4.06
CA ILE A 163 11.11 -17.06 5.52
C ILE A 163 9.76 -16.51 5.96
N ILE A 164 8.99 -17.31 6.67
CA ILE A 164 7.74 -16.89 7.33
C ILE A 164 8.12 -16.16 8.62
N ILE A 165 7.52 -14.99 8.84
CA ILE A 165 7.78 -14.14 10.00
C ILE A 165 6.60 -14.28 10.96
N PRO A 166 6.79 -14.85 12.15
CA PRO A 166 5.73 -14.95 13.15
C PRO A 166 5.35 -13.56 13.66
N PHE A 167 4.08 -13.38 13.99
CA PHE A 167 3.64 -12.15 14.65
C PHE A 167 3.82 -12.28 16.17
N THR A 168 4.57 -11.36 16.76
CA THR A 168 4.79 -11.29 18.21
C THR A 168 4.29 -9.98 18.81
N ASP A 169 4.68 -8.83 18.24
CA ASP A 169 4.34 -7.53 18.82
C ASP A 169 4.39 -6.41 17.75
N TRP A 170 3.38 -5.55 17.79
CA TRP A 170 3.34 -4.33 16.97
C TRP A 170 4.43 -3.32 17.34
N SER A 171 4.85 -3.26 18.60
CA SER A 171 5.82 -2.25 19.08
C SER A 171 7.19 -2.37 18.43
N VAL A 172 7.55 -3.56 17.91
CA VAL A 172 8.85 -3.82 17.29
C VAL A 172 8.88 -3.54 15.78
N VAL A 173 7.72 -3.39 15.14
CA VAL A 173 7.60 -3.26 13.68
C VAL A 173 8.40 -2.10 13.12
N ASP A 174 8.27 -0.92 13.71
CA ASP A 174 8.96 0.30 13.25
C ASP A 174 10.40 0.42 13.81
N THR A 175 10.87 -0.54 14.61
CA THR A 175 12.22 -0.53 15.21
C THR A 175 13.25 -1.28 14.38
N ASN A 176 12.85 -1.95 13.31
CA ASN A 176 13.73 -2.74 12.46
C ASN A 176 13.52 -2.42 10.96
N PRO A 177 14.52 -2.70 10.10
CA PRO A 177 14.49 -2.27 8.71
C PRO A 177 13.54 -3.07 7.81
N PHE A 178 12.87 -4.10 8.32
CA PHE A 178 11.99 -4.99 7.57
C PHE A 178 10.51 -4.80 7.89
N PHE A 179 10.16 -3.97 8.85
CA PHE A 179 8.81 -3.94 9.42
C PHE A 179 8.38 -5.34 9.93
N ALA A 180 9.33 -6.11 10.43
CA ALA A 180 9.07 -7.43 10.99
C ALA A 180 8.42 -7.29 12.38
N PRO A 181 7.32 -8.02 12.65
CA PRO A 181 6.65 -8.01 13.96
C PRO A 181 7.30 -8.93 14.99
N ASP A 182 8.48 -9.48 14.69
CA ASP A 182 9.32 -10.28 15.57
C ASP A 182 10.77 -9.80 15.49
N ALA A 183 11.31 -9.28 16.59
CA ALA A 183 12.70 -8.83 16.64
C ALA A 183 13.72 -9.97 16.55
N ALA A 184 13.37 -11.19 16.97
CA ALA A 184 14.28 -12.33 16.99
C ALA A 184 14.62 -12.83 15.58
N ILE A 185 13.72 -12.66 14.59
CA ILE A 185 13.94 -13.11 13.21
C ILE A 185 14.84 -12.16 12.40
N VAL A 186 15.02 -10.91 12.85
CA VAL A 186 15.71 -9.86 12.08
C VAL A 186 17.12 -10.27 11.63
N PRO A 187 17.99 -10.90 12.47
CA PRO A 187 19.31 -11.35 12.02
C PRO A 187 19.25 -12.36 10.88
N GLU A 188 18.25 -13.24 10.85
CA GLU A 188 18.06 -14.21 9.75
C GLU A 188 17.66 -13.50 8.45
N LEU A 189 16.73 -12.53 8.53
CA LEU A 189 16.33 -11.72 7.40
C LEU A 189 17.52 -10.92 6.82
N GLU A 190 18.36 -10.36 7.67
CA GLU A 190 19.57 -9.64 7.26
C GLU A 190 20.55 -10.55 6.51
N GLN A 191 20.83 -11.75 7.05
CA GLN A 191 21.70 -12.73 6.40
C GLN A 191 21.14 -13.17 5.05
N PHE A 192 19.85 -13.42 4.96
CA PHE A 192 19.18 -13.79 3.72
C PHE A 192 19.32 -12.68 2.66
N MET A 193 19.04 -11.42 3.03
CA MET A 193 19.15 -10.28 2.13
C MET A 193 20.59 -9.99 1.71
N ASP A 194 21.58 -10.21 2.58
CA ASP A 194 22.99 -10.06 2.22
C ASP A 194 23.45 -11.13 1.21
N LYS A 195 22.99 -12.39 1.34
CA LYS A 195 23.22 -13.44 0.34
C LYS A 195 22.57 -13.10 -0.99
N LEU A 196 21.32 -12.66 -0.96
CA LEU A 196 20.55 -12.26 -2.15
C LEU A 196 21.23 -11.10 -2.90
N ARG A 197 21.70 -10.09 -2.18
CA ARG A 197 22.42 -8.96 -2.77
C ARG A 197 23.74 -9.38 -3.43
N LYS A 198 24.46 -10.32 -2.84
CA LYS A 198 25.71 -10.87 -3.42
C LYS A 198 25.45 -11.66 -4.70
N SER A 199 24.34 -12.41 -4.78
CA SER A 199 23.96 -13.13 -5.99
C SER A 199 23.44 -12.23 -7.11
N GLY A 200 23.06 -10.97 -6.81
CA GLY A 200 22.47 -10.04 -7.78
C GLY A 200 21.01 -10.31 -8.13
N ASP A 201 20.33 -11.16 -7.35
CA ASP A 201 18.94 -11.56 -7.53
C ASP A 201 17.98 -10.73 -6.69
N SER A 202 16.69 -11.02 -6.77
CA SER A 202 15.61 -10.34 -6.07
C SER A 202 14.61 -11.33 -5.49
N VAL A 203 13.85 -10.91 -4.49
CA VAL A 203 12.88 -11.74 -3.80
C VAL A 203 11.56 -11.00 -3.58
N GLY A 204 10.47 -11.75 -3.45
CA GLY A 204 9.16 -11.25 -3.06
C GLY A 204 8.96 -11.21 -1.56
N ALA A 205 7.81 -10.65 -1.14
CA ALA A 205 7.40 -10.61 0.26
C ALA A 205 5.88 -10.70 0.38
N GLN A 206 5.40 -11.08 1.56
CA GLN A 206 4.01 -10.93 1.96
C GLN A 206 3.91 -9.87 3.05
N ILE A 207 2.93 -9.00 2.90
CA ILE A 207 2.62 -7.93 3.86
C ILE A 207 1.25 -8.18 4.45
N SER A 208 1.13 -8.02 5.76
CA SER A 208 -0.14 -8.00 6.49
C SER A 208 -0.47 -6.58 6.91
N VAL A 209 -1.71 -6.16 6.71
CA VAL A 209 -2.23 -4.87 7.17
C VAL A 209 -3.51 -5.09 7.95
N VAL A 210 -3.60 -4.46 9.10
CA VAL A 210 -4.77 -4.56 10.00
C VAL A 210 -5.32 -3.17 10.26
N ALA A 211 -6.65 -3.02 10.15
CA ALA A 211 -7.36 -1.84 10.62
C ALA A 211 -8.23 -2.21 11.83
N GLU A 212 -7.92 -1.61 12.97
CA GLU A 212 -8.61 -1.80 14.24
C GLU A 212 -9.63 -0.68 14.47
N ASN A 213 -10.66 -0.96 15.25
CA ASN A 213 -11.72 -0.02 15.63
C ASN A 213 -12.53 0.52 14.43
N VAL A 214 -12.61 -0.24 13.35
CA VAL A 214 -13.46 0.14 12.21
C VAL A 214 -14.94 -0.03 12.62
N PRO A 215 -15.77 1.03 12.54
CA PRO A 215 -17.19 0.91 12.87
C PRO A 215 -17.91 -0.13 12.02
N VAL A 216 -18.91 -0.80 12.58
CA VAL A 216 -19.82 -1.65 11.83
C VAL A 216 -20.61 -0.81 10.82
N GLY A 217 -20.82 -1.34 9.60
CA GLY A 217 -21.73 -0.76 8.63
C GLY A 217 -21.04 -0.04 7.46
N TRP A 218 -19.69 0.01 7.40
CA TRP A 218 -18.99 0.59 6.24
C TRP A 218 -18.86 -0.40 5.09
N GLY A 219 -19.11 0.04 3.87
CA GLY A 219 -19.09 -0.79 2.66
C GLY A 219 -20.46 -0.93 2.02
N GLN A 220 -20.56 -1.71 0.95
CA GLN A 220 -21.76 -1.89 0.15
C GLN A 220 -22.05 -3.37 -0.09
N PRO A 221 -23.32 -3.77 -0.36
CA PRO A 221 -23.66 -5.19 -0.39
C PRO A 221 -23.37 -5.93 -1.71
N VAL A 222 -23.21 -5.25 -2.85
CA VAL A 222 -23.13 -5.95 -4.14
C VAL A 222 -21.85 -5.63 -4.90
N TYR A 223 -21.70 -4.45 -5.49
CA TYR A 223 -20.56 -4.16 -6.37
C TYR A 223 -19.40 -3.49 -5.62
N ASP A 224 -19.64 -2.46 -4.85
CA ASP A 224 -18.62 -1.73 -4.10
C ASP A 224 -18.43 -2.35 -2.70
N ARG A 225 -18.39 -3.67 -2.64
CA ARG A 225 -18.12 -4.43 -1.41
C ARG A 225 -16.78 -4.00 -0.83
N LEU A 226 -16.72 -3.85 0.49
CA LEU A 226 -15.51 -3.38 1.15
C LEU A 226 -14.30 -4.28 0.89
N ASP A 227 -14.49 -5.61 0.89
CA ASP A 227 -13.45 -6.58 0.54
C ASP A 227 -12.98 -6.43 -0.92
N ALA A 228 -13.90 -6.18 -1.86
CA ALA A 228 -13.57 -5.97 -3.27
C ALA A 228 -12.80 -4.64 -3.49
N GLU A 229 -13.22 -3.55 -2.83
CA GLU A 229 -12.52 -2.26 -2.89
C GLU A 229 -11.11 -2.35 -2.27
N ILE A 230 -10.96 -3.06 -1.15
CA ILE A 230 -9.66 -3.33 -0.54
C ILE A 230 -8.78 -4.15 -1.49
N ALA A 231 -9.31 -5.22 -2.09
CA ALA A 231 -8.57 -6.03 -3.05
C ALA A 231 -8.14 -5.22 -4.27
N PHE A 232 -9.01 -4.38 -4.82
CA PHE A 232 -8.70 -3.47 -5.92
C PHE A 232 -7.58 -2.48 -5.54
N ALA A 233 -7.67 -1.88 -4.34
CA ALA A 233 -6.66 -0.96 -3.82
C ALA A 233 -5.29 -1.62 -3.70
N MET A 234 -5.21 -2.79 -3.05
CA MET A 234 -3.97 -3.55 -2.87
C MET A 234 -3.39 -4.04 -4.20
N MET A 235 -4.23 -4.58 -5.12
CA MET A 235 -3.78 -5.01 -6.45
C MET A 235 -3.28 -3.85 -7.32
N SER A 236 -3.65 -2.61 -7.03
CA SER A 236 -3.15 -1.41 -7.71
C SER A 236 -1.72 -1.03 -7.31
N ILE A 237 -1.20 -1.56 -6.19
CA ILE A 237 0.16 -1.33 -5.73
C ILE A 237 1.14 -2.02 -6.70
N ASN A 238 2.21 -1.31 -7.08
CA ASN A 238 3.23 -1.86 -7.96
C ASN A 238 3.77 -3.19 -7.43
N ALA A 239 3.90 -4.17 -8.31
CA ALA A 239 4.40 -5.53 -8.03
C ALA A 239 3.48 -6.44 -7.19
N VAL A 240 2.33 -6.02 -6.74
CA VAL A 240 1.36 -6.91 -6.07
C VAL A 240 0.79 -7.91 -7.06
N LYS A 241 0.62 -9.18 -6.62
CA LYS A 241 0.16 -10.33 -7.41
C LYS A 241 -0.92 -11.17 -6.75
N GLY A 242 -1.24 -10.92 -5.50
CA GLY A 242 -2.29 -11.60 -4.77
C GLY A 242 -2.74 -10.80 -3.57
N VAL A 243 -4.01 -10.95 -3.20
CA VAL A 243 -4.63 -10.31 -2.03
C VAL A 243 -5.49 -11.35 -1.34
N GLU A 244 -5.47 -11.36 -0.03
CA GLU A 244 -6.31 -12.20 0.83
C GLU A 244 -6.97 -11.31 1.90
N ILE A 245 -8.23 -11.61 2.18
CA ILE A 245 -9.02 -11.00 3.26
C ILE A 245 -9.32 -12.09 4.30
N GLY A 246 -9.05 -11.82 5.57
CA GLY A 246 -9.26 -12.80 6.64
C GLY A 246 -8.51 -14.10 6.43
N ALA A 247 -9.21 -15.23 6.42
CA ALA A 247 -8.64 -16.56 6.18
C ALA A 247 -8.07 -16.71 4.75
N GLY A 248 -8.54 -15.88 3.79
CA GLY A 248 -8.05 -15.92 2.41
C GLY A 248 -8.18 -17.31 1.79
N PHE A 249 -7.13 -17.80 1.13
CA PHE A 249 -7.13 -19.12 0.50
C PHE A 249 -7.22 -20.29 1.49
N ALA A 250 -6.87 -20.10 2.77
CA ALA A 250 -7.04 -21.12 3.80
C ALA A 250 -8.52 -21.50 4.03
N ALA A 251 -9.46 -20.62 3.68
CA ALA A 251 -10.89 -20.90 3.76
C ALA A 251 -11.33 -22.14 2.95
N VAL A 252 -10.57 -22.49 1.87
CA VAL A 252 -10.89 -23.66 1.00
C VAL A 252 -10.79 -24.98 1.78
N THR A 253 -9.94 -25.05 2.79
CA THR A 253 -9.72 -26.26 3.60
C THR A 253 -10.56 -26.30 4.87
N GLN A 254 -11.30 -25.25 5.18
CA GLN A 254 -12.15 -25.15 6.36
C GLN A 254 -13.57 -25.66 6.05
N ASN A 255 -14.18 -26.35 7.02
CA ASN A 255 -15.60 -26.62 6.95
C ASN A 255 -16.41 -25.39 7.33
N GLY A 256 -17.69 -25.32 6.92
CA GLY A 256 -18.54 -24.19 7.24
C GLY A 256 -18.71 -23.92 8.73
N SER A 257 -18.70 -24.97 9.55
CA SER A 257 -18.75 -24.89 11.02
C SER A 257 -17.44 -24.35 11.65
N GLU A 258 -16.32 -24.46 10.95
CA GLU A 258 -15.02 -23.92 11.37
C GLU A 258 -14.83 -22.49 10.91
N HIS A 259 -15.28 -22.19 9.68
CA HIS A 259 -15.11 -20.88 9.06
C HIS A 259 -16.10 -19.84 9.59
N GLY A 260 -17.28 -20.25 10.05
CA GLY A 260 -18.32 -19.34 10.50
C GLY A 260 -17.88 -18.56 11.74
N ASP A 261 -17.87 -17.22 11.65
CA ASP A 261 -17.55 -16.34 12.77
C ASP A 261 -18.78 -16.24 13.68
N GLU A 262 -18.85 -17.09 14.73
CA GLU A 262 -19.98 -17.13 15.67
C GLU A 262 -20.10 -15.82 16.45
N LEU A 263 -21.36 -15.36 16.65
CA LEU A 263 -21.68 -14.17 17.42
C LEU A 263 -22.21 -14.57 18.80
N THR A 264 -21.69 -13.87 19.81
CA THR A 264 -22.20 -13.93 21.18
C THR A 264 -22.54 -12.51 21.64
N PRO A 265 -23.31 -12.36 22.74
CA PRO A 265 -23.53 -11.03 23.32
C PRO A 265 -22.23 -10.32 23.77
N GLN A 266 -21.15 -11.08 23.98
CA GLN A 266 -19.84 -10.58 24.40
C GLN A 266 -18.90 -10.26 23.23
N GLY A 267 -19.27 -10.64 22.01
CA GLY A 267 -18.45 -10.38 20.81
C GLY A 267 -18.39 -11.56 19.85
N PHE A 268 -17.62 -11.41 18.78
CA PHE A 268 -17.32 -12.46 17.83
C PHE A 268 -16.28 -13.43 18.41
N VAL A 269 -16.47 -14.74 18.15
CA VAL A 269 -15.57 -15.81 18.63
C VAL A 269 -14.32 -15.89 17.78
N THR A 270 -14.46 -15.74 16.47
CA THR A 270 -13.36 -15.80 15.46
C THR A 270 -13.48 -14.65 14.49
N ASN A 271 -12.49 -14.48 13.60
CA ASN A 271 -12.48 -13.46 12.55
C ASN A 271 -11.96 -14.04 11.23
N HIS A 272 -12.52 -15.16 10.80
CA HIS A 272 -12.13 -15.82 9.54
C HIS A 272 -12.53 -14.99 8.31
N ALA A 273 -13.63 -14.25 8.39
CA ALA A 273 -14.08 -13.33 7.36
C ALA A 273 -13.22 -12.05 7.25
N GLY A 274 -12.31 -11.84 8.22
CA GLY A 274 -11.42 -10.65 8.19
C GLY A 274 -12.14 -9.33 8.42
N GLY A 275 -13.19 -9.30 9.25
CA GLY A 275 -13.92 -8.10 9.62
C GLY A 275 -14.97 -7.63 8.62
N ILE A 276 -15.29 -8.45 7.60
CA ILE A 276 -16.22 -8.06 6.52
C ILE A 276 -17.18 -9.21 6.24
N LEU A 277 -18.48 -8.94 6.35
CA LEU A 277 -19.55 -9.87 5.99
C LEU A 277 -20.49 -9.20 4.98
N GLY A 278 -20.77 -9.90 3.88
CA GLY A 278 -21.64 -9.37 2.83
C GLY A 278 -21.13 -8.09 2.17
N GLY A 279 -19.82 -7.79 2.27
CA GLY A 279 -19.21 -6.57 1.75
C GLY A 279 -19.26 -5.37 2.71
N ILE A 280 -19.68 -5.59 3.97
CA ILE A 280 -19.89 -4.55 4.98
C ILE A 280 -19.05 -4.90 6.23
N SER A 281 -18.42 -3.89 6.84
CA SER A 281 -17.62 -4.06 8.05
C SER A 281 -18.48 -4.53 9.23
N THR A 282 -17.93 -5.47 10.02
CA THR A 282 -18.63 -6.10 11.17
C THR A 282 -18.37 -5.40 12.51
N GLY A 283 -17.37 -4.50 12.56
CA GLY A 283 -16.84 -3.97 13.82
C GLY A 283 -15.62 -4.74 14.33
N GLN A 284 -15.27 -5.87 13.70
CA GLN A 284 -14.03 -6.60 13.95
C GLN A 284 -12.86 -5.94 13.22
N ASP A 285 -11.63 -6.35 13.58
CA ASP A 285 -10.45 -5.91 12.86
C ASP A 285 -10.53 -6.33 11.38
N ILE A 286 -10.26 -5.40 10.49
CA ILE A 286 -10.12 -5.73 9.06
C ILE A 286 -8.71 -6.24 8.83
N VAL A 287 -8.59 -7.48 8.36
CA VAL A 287 -7.31 -8.17 8.15
C VAL A 287 -7.08 -8.44 6.68
N VAL A 288 -6.01 -7.86 6.12
CA VAL A 288 -5.61 -7.96 4.71
C VAL A 288 -4.19 -8.46 4.61
N ARG A 289 -3.95 -9.40 3.69
CA ARG A 289 -2.59 -9.79 3.28
C ARG A 289 -2.43 -9.63 1.78
N PHE A 290 -1.23 -9.24 1.34
CA PHE A 290 -0.95 -9.16 -0.08
C PHE A 290 0.48 -9.60 -0.41
N ALA A 291 0.62 -10.24 -1.58
CA ALA A 291 1.87 -10.78 -2.08
C ALA A 291 2.52 -9.82 -3.08
N VAL A 292 3.77 -9.47 -2.84
CA VAL A 292 4.60 -8.64 -3.68
C VAL A 292 5.61 -9.51 -4.41
N LYS A 293 5.60 -9.48 -5.76
CA LYS A 293 6.55 -10.26 -6.56
C LYS A 293 7.99 -9.74 -6.42
N PRO A 294 9.01 -10.55 -6.77
CA PRO A 294 10.38 -10.09 -6.87
C PRO A 294 10.55 -8.88 -7.81
N THR A 295 11.51 -8.03 -7.50
CA THR A 295 11.86 -6.87 -8.33
C THR A 295 12.30 -7.31 -9.72
N SER A 296 11.75 -6.69 -10.76
CA SER A 296 12.09 -7.02 -12.15
C SER A 296 13.46 -6.51 -12.58
N SER A 297 13.99 -5.50 -11.92
CA SER A 297 15.31 -4.93 -12.20
C SER A 297 16.35 -5.64 -11.34
N MET A 298 17.20 -6.45 -11.96
CA MET A 298 18.24 -7.22 -11.29
C MET A 298 19.52 -7.28 -12.15
N ARG A 299 20.64 -7.63 -11.54
CA ARG A 299 21.96 -7.70 -12.22
C ARG A 299 22.15 -8.98 -13.02
N LEU A 300 21.37 -10.00 -12.77
CA LEU A 300 21.45 -11.25 -13.52
C LEU A 300 21.00 -11.04 -14.97
N PRO A 301 21.80 -11.47 -15.97
CA PRO A 301 21.41 -11.39 -17.38
C PRO A 301 20.15 -12.21 -17.67
N ARG A 302 19.20 -11.64 -18.39
CA ARG A 302 17.95 -12.31 -18.77
C ARG A 302 17.63 -12.11 -20.24
N ARG A 303 16.98 -13.12 -20.83
CA ARG A 303 16.52 -13.06 -22.21
C ARG A 303 15.43 -12.01 -22.37
N SER A 304 15.51 -11.22 -23.44
CA SER A 304 14.53 -10.21 -23.82
C SER A 304 14.57 -9.99 -25.33
N VAL A 305 13.91 -8.95 -25.80
CA VAL A 305 13.97 -8.48 -27.19
C VAL A 305 14.25 -6.98 -27.25
N ASP A 306 14.82 -6.56 -28.39
CA ASP A 306 14.96 -5.14 -28.70
C ASP A 306 13.67 -4.56 -29.33
N LEU A 307 13.70 -3.27 -29.72
CA LEU A 307 12.58 -2.59 -30.38
C LEU A 307 12.23 -3.17 -31.78
N GLN A 308 13.14 -3.91 -32.39
CA GLN A 308 12.94 -4.59 -33.68
C GLN A 308 12.48 -6.05 -33.51
N GLY A 309 12.38 -6.54 -32.26
CA GLY A 309 12.01 -7.92 -31.97
C GLY A 309 13.18 -8.91 -31.98
N ASN A 310 14.42 -8.45 -32.14
CA ASN A 310 15.59 -9.34 -32.11
C ASN A 310 15.89 -9.81 -30.68
N PRO A 311 16.35 -11.06 -30.48
CA PRO A 311 16.70 -11.59 -29.18
C PRO A 311 17.94 -10.86 -28.60
N VAL A 312 17.85 -10.44 -27.34
CA VAL A 312 18.93 -9.79 -26.60
C VAL A 312 19.03 -10.32 -25.17
N MET A 313 20.19 -10.12 -24.55
CA MET A 313 20.35 -10.28 -23.10
C MET A 313 20.29 -8.91 -22.44
N VAL A 314 19.50 -8.79 -21.40
CA VAL A 314 19.32 -7.55 -20.65
C VAL A 314 19.76 -7.74 -19.20
N GLU A 315 20.66 -6.88 -18.75
CA GLU A 315 21.02 -6.66 -17.37
C GLU A 315 20.55 -5.28 -16.93
N THR A 316 20.10 -5.15 -15.71
CA THR A 316 19.73 -3.84 -15.18
C THR A 316 20.80 -3.36 -14.20
N HIS A 317 21.55 -2.37 -14.61
CA HIS A 317 22.48 -1.66 -13.73
C HIS A 317 21.73 -0.52 -13.04
N GLY A 318 22.03 -0.24 -11.79
CA GLY A 318 21.39 0.83 -11.04
C GLY A 318 21.07 0.46 -9.60
N ARG A 319 20.39 1.39 -8.92
CA ARG A 319 20.03 1.29 -7.50
C ARG A 319 18.60 0.79 -7.37
N HIS A 320 18.43 -0.53 -7.36
CA HIS A 320 17.12 -1.17 -7.22
C HIS A 320 16.95 -1.80 -5.83
N ASP A 321 15.71 -1.88 -5.35
CA ASP A 321 15.37 -2.63 -4.15
C ASP A 321 15.53 -4.13 -4.47
N PRO A 322 16.31 -4.92 -3.73
CA PRO A 322 16.32 -6.38 -3.87
C PRO A 322 14.97 -7.01 -3.49
N CYS A 323 14.23 -6.33 -2.61
CA CYS A 323 12.86 -6.65 -2.26
C CYS A 323 12.05 -5.36 -2.10
N VAL A 324 11.12 -5.09 -3.02
CA VAL A 324 10.23 -3.91 -2.92
C VAL A 324 9.17 -4.08 -1.83
N GLY A 325 8.97 -5.31 -1.32
CA GLY A 325 8.02 -5.61 -0.25
C GLY A 325 8.33 -4.88 1.05
N ILE A 326 9.61 -4.64 1.38
CA ILE A 326 10.00 -3.87 2.57
C ILE A 326 9.26 -2.51 2.60
N ARG A 327 9.27 -1.81 1.48
CA ARG A 327 8.63 -0.49 1.35
C ARG A 327 7.12 -0.57 1.10
N ALA A 328 6.58 -1.76 0.83
CA ALA A 328 5.15 -1.95 0.56
C ALA A 328 4.30 -1.90 1.84
N THR A 329 4.89 -2.06 3.02
CA THR A 329 4.19 -2.02 4.30
C THR A 329 3.45 -0.68 4.50
N PRO A 330 4.10 0.50 4.55
CA PRO A 330 3.39 1.77 4.68
C PRO A 330 2.50 2.10 3.47
N ILE A 331 2.78 1.54 2.30
CA ILE A 331 1.92 1.71 1.12
C ILE A 331 0.59 0.97 1.30
N GLY A 332 0.64 -0.26 1.81
CA GLY A 332 -0.56 -1.05 2.12
C GLY A 332 -1.44 -0.37 3.18
N GLU A 333 -0.83 0.16 4.24
CA GLU A 333 -1.53 0.95 5.25
C GLU A 333 -2.25 2.16 4.64
N ALA A 334 -1.55 2.90 3.79
CA ALA A 334 -2.10 4.07 3.11
C ALA A 334 -3.27 3.71 2.19
N MET A 335 -3.14 2.65 1.41
CA MET A 335 -4.21 2.21 0.50
C MET A 335 -5.45 1.72 1.27
N LEU A 336 -5.28 1.01 2.39
CA LEU A 336 -6.39 0.63 3.27
C LEU A 336 -7.08 1.87 3.85
N ALA A 337 -6.31 2.89 4.27
CA ALA A 337 -6.86 4.14 4.78
C ALA A 337 -7.71 4.87 3.73
N LEU A 338 -7.24 4.90 2.47
CA LEU A 338 -7.99 5.53 1.37
C LEU A 338 -9.33 4.83 1.10
N VAL A 339 -9.37 3.49 1.19
CA VAL A 339 -10.63 2.74 1.06
C VAL A 339 -11.57 3.04 2.24
N LEU A 340 -11.02 3.01 3.46
CA LEU A 340 -11.85 3.17 4.67
C LEU A 340 -12.41 4.58 4.82
N ILE A 341 -11.66 5.63 4.48
CA ILE A 341 -12.21 7.00 4.52
C ILE A 341 -13.32 7.19 3.48
N ASP A 342 -13.15 6.65 2.26
CA ASP A 342 -14.18 6.71 1.23
C ASP A 342 -15.45 5.97 1.67
N ALA A 343 -15.31 4.75 2.21
CA ALA A 343 -16.42 3.98 2.76
C ALA A 343 -17.12 4.72 3.92
N ALA A 344 -16.36 5.35 4.81
CA ALA A 344 -16.90 6.14 5.93
C ALA A 344 -17.72 7.35 5.45
N LEU A 345 -17.21 8.08 4.45
CA LEU A 345 -17.90 9.24 3.89
C LEU A 345 -19.18 8.81 3.15
N ARG A 346 -19.12 7.73 2.38
CA ARG A 346 -20.29 7.14 1.70
C ARG A 346 -21.34 6.69 2.70
N HIS A 347 -20.93 6.01 3.77
CA HIS A 347 -21.82 5.61 4.87
C HIS A 347 -22.50 6.82 5.51
N ARG A 348 -21.75 7.88 5.82
CA ARG A 348 -22.32 9.12 6.37
C ARG A 348 -23.34 9.78 5.42
N ALA A 349 -23.07 9.76 4.12
CA ALA A 349 -23.96 10.38 3.13
C ALA A 349 -25.28 9.60 2.97
N GLN A 350 -25.24 8.27 3.08
CA GLN A 350 -26.41 7.40 2.85
C GLN A 350 -27.13 7.00 4.14
N CYS A 351 -26.39 6.74 5.19
CA CYS A 351 -26.90 6.08 6.41
C CYS A 351 -26.67 6.93 7.69
N GLY A 352 -26.34 8.21 7.55
CA GLY A 352 -26.01 9.07 8.70
C GLY A 352 -27.12 9.18 9.75
N ASP A 353 -28.37 9.08 9.32
CA ASP A 353 -29.57 9.18 10.18
C ASP A 353 -30.14 7.83 10.62
N VAL A 354 -29.49 6.70 10.23
CA VAL A 354 -29.97 5.36 10.59
C VAL A 354 -29.70 5.08 12.06
N VAL A 355 -30.74 4.75 12.80
CA VAL A 355 -30.67 4.30 14.19
C VAL A 355 -31.06 2.82 14.24
N CYS A 356 -30.11 1.94 14.58
CA CYS A 356 -30.38 0.53 14.80
C CYS A 356 -30.91 0.32 16.24
N ALA A 357 -32.04 -0.40 16.37
CA ALA A 357 -32.60 -0.72 17.66
C ALA A 357 -31.79 -1.80 18.42
N MET A 358 -30.99 -2.60 17.71
CA MET A 358 -30.13 -3.61 18.30
C MET A 358 -28.83 -2.98 18.83
N PRO A 359 -28.39 -3.35 20.04
CA PRO A 359 -27.08 -2.92 20.54
C PRO A 359 -25.94 -3.46 19.63
N LYS A 360 -24.86 -2.69 19.51
CA LYS A 360 -23.68 -3.15 18.78
C LYS A 360 -23.02 -4.32 19.49
N ILE A 361 -22.71 -5.37 18.74
CA ILE A 361 -21.92 -6.50 19.23
C ILE A 361 -20.44 -6.10 19.22
N PRO A 362 -19.67 -6.34 20.30
CA PRO A 362 -18.23 -6.11 20.30
C PRO A 362 -17.50 -6.89 19.21
N GLY A 363 -16.47 -6.30 18.58
CA GLY A 363 -15.71 -6.95 17.51
C GLY A 363 -14.93 -8.19 17.96
N ARG A 364 -14.66 -8.30 19.27
CA ARG A 364 -14.00 -9.48 19.88
C ARG A 364 -14.44 -9.67 21.32
N ILE A 365 -14.37 -10.90 21.82
CA ILE A 365 -14.63 -11.21 23.24
C ILE A 365 -13.54 -10.55 24.10
N GLY A 366 -13.95 -9.82 25.14
CA GLY A 366 -13.04 -9.14 26.07
C GLY A 366 -12.41 -7.84 25.54
N GLY A 367 -12.86 -7.35 24.40
CA GLY A 367 -12.52 -6.03 23.89
C GLY A 367 -13.47 -4.98 24.45
N GLY A 368 -13.06 -4.27 25.47
CA GLY A 368 -13.66 -3.06 26.01
C GLY A 368 -12.73 -1.91 25.78
#